data_64525e3aa44d1a84f970c9456be117a7
#
_entry.id   64525e3aa44d1a84f970c9456be117a7
#
_cell.length_a   1.000
_cell.length_b   1.000
_cell.length_c   1.000
_cell.angle_alpha   90.00
_cell.angle_beta   90.00
_cell.angle_gamma   90.00
#
_symmetry.space_group_name_H-M   'P 1'
#
loop_
_entity.id
_entity.type
_entity.pdbx_description
1 polymer ?
#
loop_
_entity_poly.entity_id
_entity_poly.type
_entity_poly.pdbx_seq_one_letter_code
_entity_poly.pdbx_strand_id
1 'polypeptide(L)'
;MISYLPELYPDELVYSWFCRLYIHGGYLTHKAALTDLFEKRSCNPSKEFIGYLNAEAKKTISNVIPINKLVTDHTMFPQYARFLPSDEKLAALRPLGEGSTDPHHVFTILIRNPNSEWMRYCPLCVNEDREKYGETYWHLSHQIRNINLCPKHKCHLINSSVSIRNESAFSFYPAQTTVRDADVIYSQNELEHRFTDYCAALVTSQISFQNKTPVRSVIYKAMKDTPYMKSTGRSRYTTRLYEDITDFYSSINLQNPIGFSQIQRALLGKLTEFTTITQIAFFLGISVDELINPKLSDAEIKEEYDSHYMRGASPVDWEQLDNETVPILEKLAYDIYNGVNGRPDRVSEKMVCRELGLLGHQIENLPKSSEILKRYAEPYGSAWARRIIWAYDKLLTECREKPFYWSNIRRLSGVKKSNLDKIKPFLPKFTTPEKTAAIIELINGK
;
A
#
# COMPACT_ATOMS: atom_id res chain seq x y z
N MET A 1 -6.24 -32.91 -12.20
CA MET A 1 -5.63 -32.61 -13.52
C MET A 1 -6.45 -31.53 -14.20
N ILE A 2 -5.83 -30.41 -14.59
CA ILE A 2 -6.49 -29.32 -15.31
C ILE A 2 -6.80 -29.80 -16.72
N SER A 3 -8.08 -29.98 -17.04
CA SER A 3 -8.56 -30.49 -18.33
C SER A 3 -8.85 -29.38 -19.35
N TYR A 4 -9.02 -28.15 -18.86
CA TYR A 4 -9.36 -26.99 -19.68
C TYR A 4 -8.75 -25.73 -19.07
N LEU A 5 -8.12 -24.89 -19.87
CA LEU A 5 -7.69 -23.54 -19.51
C LEU A 5 -8.42 -22.56 -20.41
N PRO A 6 -9.18 -21.59 -19.86
CA PRO A 6 -9.80 -20.56 -20.67
C PRO A 6 -8.74 -19.66 -21.33
N GLU A 7 -9.09 -18.99 -22.42
CA GLU A 7 -8.24 -17.97 -23.00
C GLU A 7 -8.00 -16.83 -21.99
N LEU A 8 -6.76 -16.33 -21.95
CA LEU A 8 -6.40 -15.21 -21.08
C LEU A 8 -6.81 -13.90 -21.75
N TYR A 9 -7.61 -13.09 -21.08
CA TYR A 9 -8.11 -11.83 -21.64
C TYR A 9 -7.10 -10.68 -21.43
N PRO A 10 -7.17 -9.62 -22.26
CA PRO A 10 -6.34 -8.44 -22.10
C PRO A 10 -6.53 -7.80 -20.73
N ASP A 11 -5.44 -7.37 -20.08
CA ASP A 11 -5.47 -6.74 -18.74
C ASP A 11 -6.11 -7.62 -17.63
N GLU A 12 -6.24 -8.93 -17.86
CA GLU A 12 -6.83 -9.84 -16.89
C GLU A 12 -5.82 -10.22 -15.81
N LEU A 13 -6.23 -10.14 -14.53
CA LEU A 13 -5.46 -10.71 -13.43
C LEU A 13 -5.44 -12.23 -13.49
N VAL A 14 -4.31 -12.85 -13.18
CA VAL A 14 -4.20 -14.31 -13.06
C VAL A 14 -5.22 -14.91 -12.08
N TYR A 15 -5.55 -14.18 -11.02
CA TYR A 15 -6.62 -14.56 -10.10
C TYR A 15 -7.98 -14.68 -10.82
N SER A 16 -8.30 -13.72 -11.68
CA SER A 16 -9.50 -13.75 -12.51
C SER A 16 -9.51 -14.95 -13.46
N TRP A 17 -8.38 -15.22 -14.09
CA TRP A 17 -8.21 -16.38 -14.96
C TRP A 17 -8.46 -17.70 -14.23
N PHE A 18 -7.98 -17.83 -13.00
CA PHE A 18 -8.27 -19.00 -12.15
C PHE A 18 -9.75 -19.06 -11.70
N CYS A 19 -10.39 -17.92 -11.49
CA CYS A 19 -11.84 -17.89 -11.25
C CYS A 19 -12.62 -18.42 -12.46
N ARG A 20 -12.22 -18.01 -13.67
CA ARG A 20 -12.84 -18.49 -14.91
C ARG A 20 -12.54 -19.98 -15.20
N LEU A 21 -11.33 -20.42 -14.88
CA LEU A 21 -10.99 -21.85 -14.88
C LEU A 21 -11.93 -22.65 -13.95
N TYR A 22 -12.19 -22.14 -12.75
CA TYR A 22 -13.13 -22.79 -11.82
C TYR A 22 -14.53 -22.91 -12.41
N ILE A 23 -15.05 -21.86 -13.05
CA ILE A 23 -16.40 -21.87 -13.65
C ILE A 23 -16.46 -22.77 -14.87
N HIS A 24 -15.57 -22.58 -15.83
CA HIS A 24 -15.64 -23.24 -17.13
C HIS A 24 -14.97 -24.62 -17.17
N GLY A 25 -14.13 -24.92 -16.18
CA GLY A 25 -13.45 -26.21 -16.05
C GLY A 25 -14.30 -27.35 -15.49
N GLY A 26 -15.59 -27.11 -15.21
CA GLY A 26 -16.51 -28.13 -14.70
C GLY A 26 -16.28 -28.55 -13.25
N TYR A 27 -15.61 -27.73 -12.46
CA TYR A 27 -15.37 -28.03 -11.05
C TYR A 27 -16.65 -27.90 -10.22
N LEU A 28 -16.98 -28.92 -9.48
CA LEU A 28 -18.15 -28.93 -8.59
C LEU A 28 -17.92 -28.15 -7.29
N THR A 29 -16.69 -28.00 -6.88
CA THR A 29 -16.32 -27.32 -5.64
C THR A 29 -15.04 -26.50 -5.80
N HIS A 30 -14.92 -25.37 -5.09
CA HIS A 30 -13.69 -24.59 -5.03
C HIS A 30 -12.48 -25.42 -4.60
N LYS A 31 -12.70 -26.36 -3.65
CA LYS A 31 -11.66 -27.26 -3.15
C LYS A 31 -11.05 -28.13 -4.26
N ALA A 32 -11.87 -28.62 -5.20
CA ALA A 32 -11.39 -29.42 -6.30
C ALA A 32 -10.47 -28.61 -7.22
N ALA A 33 -10.89 -27.39 -7.61
CA ALA A 33 -10.08 -26.49 -8.42
C ALA A 33 -8.78 -26.06 -7.70
N LEU A 34 -8.86 -25.75 -6.40
CA LEU A 34 -7.68 -25.41 -5.60
C LEU A 34 -6.68 -26.57 -5.51
N THR A 35 -7.17 -27.83 -5.40
CA THR A 35 -6.31 -29.02 -5.37
C THR A 35 -5.59 -29.23 -6.70
N ASP A 36 -6.26 -28.94 -7.81
CA ASP A 36 -5.67 -29.07 -9.14
C ASP A 36 -4.68 -27.94 -9.46
N LEU A 37 -4.83 -26.76 -8.86
CA LEU A 37 -3.97 -25.63 -9.09
C LEU A 37 -2.77 -25.56 -8.13
N PHE A 38 -2.99 -25.77 -6.83
CA PHE A 38 -2.03 -25.44 -5.80
C PHE A 38 -1.50 -26.65 -5.03
N GLU A 39 -0.26 -26.59 -4.55
CA GLU A 39 0.35 -27.64 -3.73
C GLU A 39 -0.38 -27.85 -2.40
N LYS A 40 -0.83 -26.77 -1.78
CA LYS A 40 -1.52 -26.80 -0.49
C LYS A 40 -3.04 -26.75 -0.71
N ARG A 41 -3.73 -27.80 -0.28
CA ARG A 41 -5.20 -27.87 -0.34
C ARG A 41 -5.94 -26.83 0.50
N SER A 42 -5.23 -26.12 1.34
CA SER A 42 -5.75 -25.11 2.27
C SER A 42 -5.06 -23.76 2.08
N CYS A 43 -4.84 -23.31 0.84
CA CYS A 43 -4.35 -21.98 0.56
C CYS A 43 -5.47 -21.09 0.01
N ASN A 44 -5.52 -19.85 0.44
CA ASN A 44 -6.32 -18.84 -0.23
C ASN A 44 -5.62 -18.45 -1.54
N PRO A 45 -6.33 -18.43 -2.68
CA PRO A 45 -5.76 -17.91 -3.91
C PRO A 45 -5.37 -16.46 -3.71
N SER A 46 -4.14 -16.11 -4.04
CA SER A 46 -3.72 -14.72 -4.03
C SER A 46 -4.48 -13.93 -5.09
N LYS A 47 -5.04 -12.78 -4.74
CA LYS A 47 -5.72 -11.90 -5.69
C LYS A 47 -4.76 -10.99 -6.45
N GLU A 48 -3.55 -10.84 -5.94
CA GLU A 48 -2.51 -9.99 -6.53
C GLU A 48 -1.40 -10.79 -7.23
N PHE A 49 -1.22 -12.08 -6.90
CA PHE A 49 -0.13 -12.94 -7.40
C PHE A 49 -0.63 -14.36 -7.72
N ILE A 50 0.26 -15.20 -8.27
CA ILE A 50 -0.10 -16.56 -8.69
C ILE A 50 -0.33 -17.50 -7.50
N GLY A 51 0.44 -17.40 -6.43
CA GLY A 51 0.47 -18.38 -5.34
C GLY A 51 1.34 -19.62 -5.64
N TYR A 52 1.18 -20.68 -4.84
CA TYR A 52 1.99 -21.89 -4.92
C TYR A 52 1.36 -22.92 -5.88
N LEU A 53 1.65 -22.82 -7.16
CA LEU A 53 1.20 -23.81 -8.15
C LEU A 53 1.85 -25.18 -7.89
N ASN A 54 1.06 -26.25 -7.99
CA ASN A 54 1.62 -27.59 -8.03
C ASN A 54 2.35 -27.86 -9.37
N ALA A 55 3.17 -28.90 -9.42
CA ALA A 55 4.02 -29.18 -10.57
C ALA A 55 3.23 -29.43 -11.87
N GLU A 56 2.07 -30.07 -11.77
CA GLU A 56 1.22 -30.39 -12.91
C GLU A 56 0.53 -29.12 -13.46
N ALA A 57 -0.06 -28.29 -12.59
CA ALA A 57 -0.64 -27.02 -12.97
C ALA A 57 0.40 -26.11 -13.62
N LYS A 58 1.59 -26.05 -13.04
CA LYS A 58 2.71 -25.27 -13.58
C LYS A 58 3.08 -25.72 -14.98
N LYS A 59 3.20 -27.02 -15.20
CA LYS A 59 3.48 -27.60 -16.53
C LYS A 59 2.37 -27.25 -17.53
N THR A 60 1.11 -27.42 -17.14
CA THR A 60 -0.05 -27.16 -18.01
C THR A 60 -0.12 -25.66 -18.37
N ILE A 61 0.04 -24.77 -17.41
CA ILE A 61 0.03 -23.32 -17.61
C ILE A 61 1.23 -22.89 -18.48
N SER A 62 2.43 -23.44 -18.24
CA SER A 62 3.63 -23.12 -19.01
C SER A 62 3.54 -23.49 -20.50
N ASN A 63 2.68 -24.43 -20.88
CA ASN A 63 2.42 -24.77 -22.27
C ASN A 63 1.61 -23.65 -23.00
N VAL A 64 0.88 -22.81 -22.25
CA VAL A 64 0.08 -21.72 -22.78
C VAL A 64 0.85 -20.39 -22.69
N ILE A 65 1.41 -20.12 -21.53
CA ILE A 65 2.18 -18.88 -21.26
C ILE A 65 3.34 -19.17 -20.29
N PRO A 66 4.55 -18.67 -20.55
CA PRO A 66 5.64 -18.78 -19.59
C PRO A 66 5.28 -18.16 -18.24
N ILE A 67 5.52 -18.87 -17.14
CA ILE A 67 5.13 -18.42 -15.79
C ILE A 67 5.70 -17.02 -15.46
N ASN A 68 6.96 -16.75 -15.82
CA ASN A 68 7.54 -15.42 -15.60
C ASN A 68 6.77 -14.31 -16.32
N LYS A 69 6.28 -14.59 -17.55
CA LYS A 69 5.45 -13.64 -18.30
C LYS A 69 4.09 -13.48 -17.64
N LEU A 70 3.49 -14.57 -17.18
CA LEU A 70 2.24 -14.50 -16.41
C LEU A 70 2.40 -13.66 -15.13
N VAL A 71 3.53 -13.78 -14.43
CA VAL A 71 3.83 -12.96 -13.25
C VAL A 71 3.98 -11.49 -13.62
N THR A 72 4.71 -11.17 -14.67
CA THR A 72 4.99 -9.77 -15.05
C THR A 72 3.79 -9.05 -15.67
N ASP A 73 2.95 -9.76 -16.42
CA ASP A 73 1.93 -9.15 -17.25
C ASP A 73 0.51 -9.27 -16.66
N HIS A 74 0.28 -10.26 -15.80
CA HIS A 74 -1.05 -10.60 -15.27
C HIS A 74 -1.14 -10.65 -13.75
N THR A 75 -0.15 -10.09 -13.05
CA THR A 75 -0.18 -9.92 -11.59
C THR A 75 0.20 -8.50 -11.20
N MET A 76 0.03 -8.17 -9.93
CA MET A 76 0.47 -6.87 -9.42
C MET A 76 2.00 -6.77 -9.24
N PHE A 77 2.78 -7.73 -9.75
CA PHE A 77 4.24 -7.73 -9.66
C PHE A 77 4.88 -6.40 -10.14
N PRO A 78 4.49 -5.81 -11.29
CA PRO A 78 5.06 -4.54 -11.72
C PRO A 78 4.88 -3.42 -10.70
N GLN A 79 3.73 -3.35 -10.03
CA GLN A 79 3.48 -2.33 -9.02
C GLN A 79 4.41 -2.46 -7.81
N TYR A 80 4.77 -3.69 -7.42
CA TYR A 80 5.66 -3.91 -6.28
C TYR A 80 7.14 -3.84 -6.65
N ALA A 81 7.49 -4.27 -7.85
CA ALA A 81 8.88 -4.46 -8.26
C ALA A 81 9.45 -3.32 -9.13
N ARG A 82 8.59 -2.44 -9.68
CA ARG A 82 9.00 -1.44 -10.69
C ARG A 82 10.25 -0.67 -10.33
N PHE A 83 10.34 -0.19 -9.10
CA PHE A 83 11.40 0.68 -8.62
C PHE A 83 12.47 -0.03 -7.77
N LEU A 84 12.39 -1.35 -7.64
CA LEU A 84 13.43 -2.14 -6.99
C LEU A 84 14.70 -2.16 -7.85
N PRO A 85 15.89 -2.33 -7.27
CA PRO A 85 17.11 -2.68 -7.99
C PRO A 85 16.95 -3.95 -8.83
N SER A 86 17.69 -4.07 -9.93
CA SER A 86 17.52 -5.19 -10.88
C SER A 86 17.76 -6.56 -10.29
N ASP A 87 18.73 -6.69 -9.39
CA ASP A 87 19.02 -7.90 -8.64
C ASP A 87 17.88 -8.27 -7.68
N GLU A 88 17.29 -7.30 -6.99
CA GLU A 88 16.11 -7.51 -6.14
C GLU A 88 14.87 -7.87 -6.95
N LYS A 89 14.67 -7.26 -8.13
CA LYS A 89 13.59 -7.66 -9.06
C LYS A 89 13.71 -9.12 -9.47
N LEU A 90 14.92 -9.55 -9.85
CA LEU A 90 15.19 -10.93 -10.25
C LEU A 90 15.04 -11.89 -9.06
N ALA A 91 15.53 -11.49 -7.89
CA ALA A 91 15.37 -12.25 -6.66
C ALA A 91 13.89 -12.41 -6.26
N ALA A 92 13.06 -11.40 -6.54
CA ALA A 92 11.61 -11.46 -6.32
C ALA A 92 10.88 -12.32 -7.37
N LEU A 93 11.26 -12.18 -8.65
CA LEU A 93 10.63 -12.89 -9.76
C LEU A 93 10.86 -14.41 -9.69
N ARG A 94 12.08 -14.84 -9.36
CA ARG A 94 12.47 -16.26 -9.37
C ARG A 94 11.55 -17.12 -8.49
N PRO A 95 11.39 -16.87 -7.18
CA PRO A 95 10.54 -17.70 -6.34
C PRO A 95 9.05 -17.58 -6.71
N LEU A 96 8.59 -16.46 -7.25
CA LEU A 96 7.21 -16.30 -7.74
C LEU A 96 6.99 -17.11 -9.02
N GLY A 97 7.96 -17.08 -9.95
CA GLY A 97 7.93 -17.88 -11.18
C GLY A 97 8.11 -19.37 -10.94
N GLU A 98 8.81 -19.76 -9.87
CA GLU A 98 8.92 -21.16 -9.43
C GLU A 98 7.70 -21.60 -8.62
N GLY A 99 6.83 -20.70 -8.20
CA GLY A 99 5.71 -20.99 -7.32
C GLY A 99 6.14 -21.50 -5.95
N SER A 100 7.35 -21.15 -5.52
CA SER A 100 8.00 -21.72 -4.32
C SER A 100 7.90 -20.86 -3.07
N THR A 101 7.33 -19.66 -3.17
CA THR A 101 7.24 -18.77 -2.01
C THR A 101 5.94 -17.99 -1.94
N ASP A 102 5.59 -17.57 -0.73
CA ASP A 102 4.52 -16.63 -0.49
C ASP A 102 4.97 -15.22 -0.92
N PRO A 103 4.24 -14.51 -1.80
CA PRO A 103 4.50 -13.13 -2.15
C PRO A 103 4.70 -12.22 -0.93
N HIS A 104 4.03 -12.51 0.17
CA HIS A 104 4.22 -11.81 1.44
C HIS A 104 5.64 -11.92 2.01
N HIS A 105 6.35 -12.99 1.73
CA HIS A 105 7.76 -13.11 2.12
C HIS A 105 8.70 -12.33 1.22
N VAL A 106 8.36 -12.21 -0.07
CA VAL A 106 9.17 -11.48 -1.05
C VAL A 106 9.02 -9.97 -0.88
N PHE A 107 7.80 -9.49 -0.63
CA PHE A 107 7.46 -8.07 -0.56
C PHE A 107 7.01 -7.60 0.83
N THR A 108 7.45 -8.26 1.90
CA THR A 108 6.99 -8.03 3.28
C THR A 108 6.97 -6.58 3.73
N ILE A 109 7.90 -5.76 3.23
CA ILE A 109 7.97 -4.34 3.56
C ILE A 109 6.93 -3.53 2.78
N LEU A 110 6.62 -3.95 1.55
CA LEU A 110 5.76 -3.21 0.62
C LEU A 110 4.27 -3.56 0.78
N ILE A 111 3.96 -4.75 1.30
CA ILE A 111 2.58 -5.24 1.44
C ILE A 111 1.91 -4.79 2.75
N ARG A 112 2.66 -4.18 3.69
CA ARG A 112 2.15 -3.85 5.04
C ARG A 112 0.96 -2.89 5.07
N ASN A 113 0.75 -2.07 4.04
CA ASN A 113 -0.40 -1.19 3.91
C ASN A 113 -1.07 -1.38 2.54
N PRO A 114 -2.07 -2.26 2.42
CA PRO A 114 -2.88 -2.29 1.21
C PRO A 114 -3.76 -1.04 1.18
N ASN A 115 -3.66 -0.31 0.12
CA ASN A 115 -4.40 0.91 -0.08
C ASN A 115 -5.85 0.66 -0.52
N SER A 116 -6.16 -0.55 -0.95
CA SER A 116 -7.52 -1.01 -1.20
C SER A 116 -7.74 -2.30 -0.41
N GLU A 117 -8.81 -2.35 0.37
CA GLU A 117 -9.24 -3.57 1.05
C GLU A 117 -10.07 -4.46 0.12
N TRP A 118 -10.54 -3.93 -1.00
CA TRP A 118 -11.50 -4.55 -1.89
C TRP A 118 -11.02 -4.63 -3.33
N MET A 119 -11.40 -5.70 -4.03
CA MET A 119 -11.28 -5.77 -5.49
C MET A 119 -12.19 -4.72 -6.11
N ARG A 120 -11.68 -4.03 -7.14
CA ARG A 120 -12.39 -2.92 -7.78
C ARG A 120 -12.73 -3.24 -9.22
N TYR A 121 -13.79 -2.59 -9.72
CA TYR A 121 -14.24 -2.71 -11.09
C TYR A 121 -14.75 -1.39 -11.65
N CYS A 122 -14.78 -1.29 -12.96
CA CYS A 122 -15.40 -0.19 -13.68
C CYS A 122 -16.72 -0.68 -14.30
N PRO A 123 -17.87 -0.03 -14.07
CA PRO A 123 -19.15 -0.47 -14.60
C PRO A 123 -19.20 -0.47 -16.13
N LEU A 124 -18.48 0.43 -16.79
CA LEU A 124 -18.39 0.46 -18.26
C LEU A 124 -17.54 -0.69 -18.81
N CYS A 125 -16.41 -1.01 -18.18
CA CYS A 125 -15.63 -2.21 -18.55
C CYS A 125 -16.47 -3.48 -18.40
N VAL A 126 -17.25 -3.59 -17.31
CA VAL A 126 -18.15 -4.75 -17.10
C VAL A 126 -19.11 -4.97 -18.27
N ASN A 127 -19.71 -3.88 -18.79
CA ASN A 127 -20.63 -3.97 -19.92
C ASN A 127 -19.89 -4.35 -21.21
N GLU A 128 -18.77 -3.71 -21.50
CA GLU A 128 -17.94 -4.02 -22.67
C GLU A 128 -17.41 -5.46 -22.66
N ASP A 129 -16.98 -5.95 -21.49
CA ASP A 129 -16.52 -7.35 -21.34
C ASP A 129 -17.63 -8.33 -21.64
N ARG A 130 -18.83 -8.09 -21.10
CA ARG A 130 -20.01 -8.93 -21.32
C ARG A 130 -20.43 -8.92 -22.79
N GLU A 131 -20.38 -7.77 -23.45
CA GLU A 131 -20.67 -7.67 -24.90
C GLU A 131 -19.63 -8.43 -25.74
N LYS A 132 -18.35 -8.33 -25.38
CA LYS A 132 -17.26 -8.85 -26.19
C LYS A 132 -16.97 -10.33 -25.91
N TYR A 133 -17.01 -10.73 -24.64
CA TYR A 133 -16.55 -12.05 -24.18
C TYR A 133 -17.67 -12.91 -23.58
N GLY A 134 -18.87 -12.35 -23.40
CA GLY A 134 -19.99 -13.02 -22.73
C GLY A 134 -19.90 -13.01 -21.20
N GLU A 135 -18.79 -12.54 -20.66
CA GLU A 135 -18.55 -12.46 -19.20
C GLU A 135 -17.57 -11.35 -18.87
N THR A 136 -17.66 -10.78 -17.65
CA THR A 136 -16.68 -9.83 -17.13
C THR A 136 -15.62 -10.53 -16.29
N TYR A 137 -14.48 -9.86 -16.10
CA TYR A 137 -13.32 -10.38 -15.39
C TYR A 137 -12.66 -9.29 -14.53
N TRP A 138 -11.75 -9.70 -13.61
CA TRP A 138 -11.00 -8.76 -12.80
C TRP A 138 -9.84 -8.20 -13.60
N HIS A 139 -9.92 -6.90 -13.93
CA HIS A 139 -8.86 -6.16 -14.61
C HIS A 139 -7.70 -5.86 -13.66
N LEU A 140 -6.47 -6.03 -14.12
CA LEU A 140 -5.26 -5.65 -13.41
C LEU A 140 -5.20 -4.13 -13.18
N SER A 141 -5.50 -3.36 -14.23
CA SER A 141 -5.45 -1.89 -14.18
C SER A 141 -6.42 -1.30 -13.15
N HIS A 142 -7.52 -1.97 -12.84
CA HIS A 142 -8.44 -1.52 -11.80
C HIS A 142 -7.88 -1.71 -10.38
N GLN A 143 -6.88 -2.56 -10.19
CA GLN A 143 -6.29 -2.84 -8.87
C GLN A 143 -5.04 -1.98 -8.58
N ILE A 144 -4.66 -1.10 -9.52
CA ILE A 144 -3.51 -0.21 -9.34
C ILE A 144 -3.73 0.70 -8.14
N ARG A 145 -2.81 0.68 -7.20
CA ARG A 145 -2.84 1.57 -6.04
C ARG A 145 -2.66 3.01 -6.50
N ASN A 146 -3.16 3.93 -5.71
CA ASN A 146 -3.05 5.37 -5.95
C ASN A 146 -4.04 5.97 -6.94
N ILE A 147 -4.79 5.18 -7.70
CA ILE A 147 -5.80 5.69 -8.63
C ILE A 147 -7.20 5.33 -8.14
N ASN A 148 -8.14 6.25 -8.38
CA ASN A 148 -9.57 6.04 -8.13
C ASN A 148 -10.37 5.86 -9.40
N LEU A 149 -9.77 6.17 -10.56
CA LEU A 149 -10.46 6.16 -11.84
C LEU A 149 -10.06 4.94 -12.67
N CYS A 150 -10.99 4.49 -13.49
CA CYS A 150 -10.69 3.58 -14.58
C CYS A 150 -9.76 4.25 -15.59
N PRO A 151 -8.58 3.70 -15.90
CA PRO A 151 -7.68 4.32 -16.88
C PRO A 151 -8.31 4.48 -18.26
N LYS A 152 -9.21 3.57 -18.65
CA LYS A 152 -9.90 3.61 -19.94
C LYS A 152 -11.04 4.62 -19.98
N HIS A 153 -11.93 4.60 -18.98
CA HIS A 153 -13.20 5.33 -19.03
C HIS A 153 -13.23 6.61 -18.19
N LYS A 154 -12.22 6.87 -17.38
CA LYS A 154 -12.13 8.05 -16.49
C LYS A 154 -13.31 8.20 -15.52
N CYS A 155 -14.08 7.14 -15.31
CA CYS A 155 -15.08 7.08 -14.26
C CYS A 155 -14.48 6.45 -12.99
N HIS A 156 -15.10 6.72 -11.86
CA HIS A 156 -14.68 6.17 -10.57
C HIS A 156 -14.80 4.65 -10.55
N LEU A 157 -13.75 4.00 -10.05
CA LEU A 157 -13.75 2.58 -9.76
C LEU A 157 -14.62 2.27 -8.54
N ILE A 158 -15.37 1.19 -8.61
CA ILE A 158 -16.28 0.74 -7.56
C ILE A 158 -15.67 -0.41 -6.78
N ASN A 159 -15.77 -0.33 -5.46
CA ASN A 159 -15.37 -1.42 -4.59
C ASN A 159 -16.39 -2.55 -4.66
N SER A 160 -15.93 -3.76 -4.93
CA SER A 160 -16.76 -4.96 -4.82
C SER A 160 -16.88 -5.41 -3.36
N SER A 161 -17.60 -6.50 -3.13
CA SER A 161 -17.66 -7.19 -1.82
C SER A 161 -16.47 -8.13 -1.58
N VAL A 162 -15.54 -8.30 -2.53
CA VAL A 162 -14.40 -9.21 -2.43
C VAL A 162 -13.22 -8.51 -1.79
N SER A 163 -12.85 -8.93 -0.58
CA SER A 163 -11.66 -8.42 0.10
C SER A 163 -10.38 -8.98 -0.55
N ILE A 164 -9.38 -8.12 -0.72
CA ILE A 164 -8.07 -8.54 -1.23
C ILE A 164 -7.35 -9.45 -0.23
N ARG A 165 -7.57 -9.29 1.08
CA ARG A 165 -6.75 -9.92 2.14
C ARG A 165 -7.44 -10.92 3.04
N ASN A 166 -8.69 -10.70 3.39
CA ASN A 166 -9.28 -11.31 4.59
C ASN A 166 -10.51 -12.14 4.31
N GLU A 167 -10.37 -13.18 3.49
CA GLU A 167 -11.48 -14.10 3.39
C GLU A 167 -11.12 -15.44 4.04
N SER A 168 -11.98 -15.86 4.92
CA SER A 168 -11.85 -17.11 5.67
C SER A 168 -12.10 -18.34 4.81
N ALA A 169 -12.57 -18.16 3.60
CA ALA A 169 -12.95 -19.25 2.73
C ALA A 169 -11.92 -19.45 1.61
N PHE A 170 -11.50 -20.66 1.43
CA PHE A 170 -10.75 -21.18 0.30
C PHE A 170 -11.62 -21.15 -0.96
N SER A 171 -11.95 -19.95 -1.45
CA SER A 171 -12.95 -19.77 -2.50
C SER A 171 -12.44 -18.85 -3.60
N PHE A 172 -12.90 -19.12 -4.82
CA PHE A 172 -12.79 -18.21 -5.93
C PHE A 172 -14.00 -17.27 -5.97
N TYR A 173 -13.77 -16.01 -6.28
CA TYR A 173 -14.81 -14.99 -6.42
C TYR A 173 -14.74 -14.41 -7.83
N PRO A 174 -15.41 -15.05 -8.81
CA PRO A 174 -15.42 -14.57 -10.19
C PRO A 174 -16.06 -13.20 -10.30
N ALA A 175 -15.50 -12.32 -11.14
CA ALA A 175 -16.05 -10.99 -11.34
C ALA A 175 -17.51 -11.06 -11.81
N GLN A 176 -17.81 -11.94 -12.79
CA GLN A 176 -19.15 -12.08 -13.37
C GLN A 176 -20.26 -12.34 -12.34
N THR A 177 -19.98 -13.05 -11.26
CA THR A 177 -20.96 -13.35 -10.20
C THR A 177 -20.92 -12.38 -9.03
N THR A 178 -19.90 -11.52 -8.98
CA THR A 178 -19.61 -10.66 -7.82
C THR A 178 -19.94 -9.19 -8.08
N VAL A 179 -19.64 -8.69 -9.30
CA VAL A 179 -19.89 -7.28 -9.65
C VAL A 179 -21.39 -7.05 -9.81
N ARG A 180 -21.82 -5.86 -9.40
CA ARG A 180 -23.22 -5.41 -9.46
C ARG A 180 -23.32 -4.24 -10.42
N ASP A 181 -24.49 -4.06 -10.98
CA ASP A 181 -24.80 -2.86 -11.74
C ASP A 181 -24.71 -1.65 -10.80
N ALA A 182 -24.10 -0.60 -11.30
CA ALA A 182 -23.87 0.61 -10.52
C ALA A 182 -23.81 1.83 -11.43
N ASP A 183 -24.11 2.99 -10.86
CA ASP A 183 -24.06 4.26 -11.57
C ASP A 183 -22.63 4.61 -12.00
N VAL A 184 -22.53 5.17 -13.18
CA VAL A 184 -21.25 5.66 -13.73
C VAL A 184 -21.04 7.10 -13.28
N ILE A 185 -20.01 7.33 -12.48
CA ILE A 185 -19.63 8.67 -12.01
C ILE A 185 -18.30 9.04 -12.64
N TYR A 186 -18.31 10.04 -13.53
CA TYR A 186 -17.11 10.55 -14.17
C TYR A 186 -16.39 11.59 -13.29
N SER A 187 -15.08 11.53 -13.24
CA SER A 187 -14.29 12.64 -12.73
C SER A 187 -14.21 13.75 -13.78
N GLN A 188 -14.27 15.01 -13.34
CA GLN A 188 -14.04 16.19 -14.18
C GLN A 188 -12.65 16.80 -13.92
N ASN A 189 -11.85 16.15 -13.07
CA ASN A 189 -10.54 16.66 -12.68
C ASN A 189 -9.44 16.16 -13.62
N GLU A 190 -8.91 17.06 -14.43
CA GLU A 190 -7.85 16.77 -15.40
C GLU A 190 -6.55 16.27 -14.75
N LEU A 191 -6.20 16.78 -13.55
CA LEU A 191 -5.05 16.30 -12.81
C LEU A 191 -5.22 14.82 -12.42
N GLU A 192 -6.42 14.45 -11.97
CA GLU A 192 -6.74 13.06 -11.61
C GLU A 192 -6.69 12.12 -12.82
N HIS A 193 -7.17 12.59 -13.99
CA HIS A 193 -7.05 11.84 -15.26
C HIS A 193 -5.59 11.59 -15.62
N ARG A 194 -4.78 12.64 -15.66
CA ARG A 194 -3.36 12.56 -16.02
C ARG A 194 -2.57 11.68 -15.03
N PHE A 195 -2.84 11.82 -13.73
CA PHE A 195 -2.19 10.99 -12.73
C PHE A 195 -2.61 9.52 -12.84
N THR A 196 -3.88 9.25 -13.16
CA THR A 196 -4.38 7.89 -13.42
C THR A 196 -3.66 7.27 -14.62
N ASP A 197 -3.55 7.99 -15.74
CA ASP A 197 -2.86 7.52 -16.94
C ASP A 197 -1.38 7.26 -16.68
N TYR A 198 -0.74 8.14 -15.92
CA TYR A 198 0.66 7.99 -15.51
C TYR A 198 0.89 6.72 -14.69
N CYS A 199 0.08 6.48 -13.68
CA CYS A 199 0.17 5.27 -12.85
C CYS A 199 -0.13 4.00 -13.67
N ALA A 200 -1.15 4.04 -14.52
CA ALA A 200 -1.50 2.92 -15.39
C ALA A 200 -0.38 2.59 -16.36
N ALA A 201 0.18 3.59 -17.05
CA ALA A 201 1.30 3.40 -17.96
C ALA A 201 2.53 2.79 -17.26
N LEU A 202 2.82 3.20 -16.03
CA LEU A 202 3.93 2.61 -15.26
C LEU A 202 3.69 1.15 -14.92
N VAL A 203 2.47 0.74 -14.57
CA VAL A 203 2.18 -0.66 -14.21
C VAL A 203 2.10 -1.55 -15.44
N THR A 204 1.48 -1.09 -16.52
CA THR A 204 1.27 -1.89 -17.75
C THR A 204 2.49 -1.92 -18.68
N SER A 205 3.45 -1.02 -18.51
CA SER A 205 4.70 -1.06 -19.28
C SER A 205 5.54 -2.26 -18.92
N GLN A 206 6.25 -2.81 -19.93
CA GLN A 206 7.17 -3.92 -19.72
C GLN A 206 8.19 -3.60 -18.62
N ILE A 207 8.40 -4.53 -17.71
CA ILE A 207 9.37 -4.38 -16.64
C ILE A 207 10.77 -4.75 -17.12
N SER A 208 11.74 -3.84 -16.93
CA SER A 208 13.16 -4.10 -17.26
C SER A 208 13.87 -4.70 -16.06
N PHE A 209 14.63 -5.78 -16.31
CA PHE A 209 15.51 -6.43 -15.35
C PHE A 209 17.01 -6.08 -15.58
N GLN A 210 17.29 -5.25 -16.57
CA GLN A 210 18.68 -4.89 -16.94
C GLN A 210 19.08 -3.50 -16.44
N ASN A 211 18.06 -2.64 -16.15
CA ASN A 211 18.32 -1.29 -15.72
C ASN A 211 18.86 -1.27 -14.28
N LYS A 212 20.10 -0.79 -14.12
CA LYS A 212 20.79 -0.66 -12.82
C LYS A 212 20.68 0.73 -12.21
N THR A 213 20.08 1.70 -12.90
CA THR A 213 19.96 3.07 -12.40
C THR A 213 18.96 3.13 -11.24
N PRO A 214 19.37 3.56 -10.05
CA PRO A 214 18.45 3.71 -8.92
C PRO A 214 17.42 4.80 -9.22
N VAL A 215 16.16 4.55 -8.90
CA VAL A 215 15.08 5.54 -9.10
C VAL A 215 15.34 6.85 -8.38
N ARG A 216 16.01 6.82 -7.23
CA ARG A 216 16.42 8.03 -6.51
C ARG A 216 17.32 8.95 -7.34
N SER A 217 18.18 8.39 -8.20
CA SER A 217 19.08 9.18 -9.06
C SER A 217 18.30 9.92 -10.16
N VAL A 218 17.20 9.30 -10.65
CA VAL A 218 16.26 9.96 -11.57
C VAL A 218 15.56 11.13 -10.88
N ILE A 219 15.08 10.91 -9.66
CA ILE A 219 14.44 11.95 -8.84
C ILE A 219 15.45 13.06 -8.52
N TYR A 220 16.68 12.71 -8.15
CA TYR A 220 17.75 13.68 -7.89
C TYR A 220 18.01 14.57 -9.11
N LYS A 221 18.14 13.97 -10.29
CA LYS A 221 18.33 14.74 -11.54
C LYS A 221 17.18 15.70 -11.79
N ALA A 222 15.95 15.26 -11.62
CA ALA A 222 14.76 16.10 -11.80
C ALA A 222 14.65 17.21 -10.75
N MET A 223 15.21 17.03 -9.56
CA MET A 223 15.26 18.06 -8.53
C MET A 223 16.43 19.06 -8.73
N LYS A 224 17.44 18.71 -9.52
CA LYS A 224 18.56 19.59 -9.81
C LYS A 224 18.02 20.87 -10.46
N ASP A 225 18.54 22.01 -10.04
CA ASP A 225 18.12 23.34 -10.53
C ASP A 225 16.66 23.74 -10.18
N THR A 226 16.02 23.01 -9.27
CA THR A 226 14.71 23.38 -8.70
C THR A 226 14.86 24.04 -7.32
N PRO A 227 13.80 24.70 -6.82
CA PRO A 227 13.79 25.25 -5.46
C PRO A 227 13.91 24.21 -4.34
N TYR A 228 13.87 22.92 -4.66
CA TYR A 228 13.98 21.82 -3.70
C TYR A 228 15.43 21.38 -3.43
N MET A 229 16.38 21.96 -4.16
CA MET A 229 17.80 21.74 -3.96
C MET A 229 18.49 23.04 -3.53
N LYS A 230 19.49 22.93 -2.62
CA LYS A 230 20.36 24.07 -2.35
C LYS A 230 21.26 24.34 -3.56
N SER A 231 21.67 25.58 -3.75
CA SER A 231 22.56 26.01 -4.84
C SER A 231 23.87 25.21 -4.91
N THR A 232 24.29 24.63 -3.79
CA THR A 232 25.45 23.71 -3.71
C THR A 232 25.19 22.33 -4.29
N GLY A 233 23.93 21.97 -4.65
CA GLY A 233 23.52 20.64 -5.07
C GLY A 233 23.60 19.56 -3.99
N ARG A 234 24.04 19.89 -2.76
CA ARG A 234 24.36 18.92 -1.70
C ARG A 234 23.27 18.73 -0.64
N SER A 235 22.32 19.63 -0.56
CA SER A 235 21.24 19.58 0.43
C SER A 235 19.88 19.83 -0.22
N ARG A 236 18.85 19.17 0.31
CA ARG A 236 17.49 19.21 -0.20
C ARG A 236 16.57 19.91 0.79
N TYR A 237 15.66 20.72 0.28
CA TYR A 237 14.58 21.32 1.07
C TYR A 237 13.37 20.39 1.12
N THR A 238 13.48 19.31 1.88
CA THR A 238 12.45 18.24 1.91
C THR A 238 11.12 18.73 2.46
N THR A 239 11.12 19.64 3.43
CA THR A 239 9.89 20.26 3.97
C THR A 239 9.12 20.99 2.89
N ARG A 240 9.80 21.86 2.14
CA ARG A 240 9.20 22.58 1.02
C ARG A 240 8.66 21.64 -0.05
N LEU A 241 9.43 20.63 -0.41
CA LEU A 241 8.97 19.61 -1.37
C LEU A 241 7.69 18.91 -0.89
N TYR A 242 7.61 18.59 0.40
CA TYR A 242 6.42 17.96 0.99
C TYR A 242 5.21 18.88 0.96
N GLU A 243 5.37 20.14 1.32
CA GLU A 243 4.29 21.15 1.32
C GLU A 243 3.77 21.35 -0.10
N ASP A 244 4.65 21.57 -1.07
CA ASP A 244 4.27 21.79 -2.46
C ASP A 244 3.62 20.55 -3.10
N ILE A 245 4.06 19.34 -2.76
CA ILE A 245 3.40 18.08 -3.18
C ILE A 245 2.00 17.98 -2.56
N THR A 246 1.86 18.33 -1.28
CA THR A 246 0.56 18.27 -0.60
C THR A 246 -0.43 19.24 -1.24
N ASP A 247 -0.01 20.45 -1.53
CA ASP A 247 -0.82 21.47 -2.21
C ASP A 247 -1.18 21.03 -3.64
N PHE A 248 -0.21 20.48 -4.39
CA PHE A 248 -0.42 20.03 -5.75
C PHE A 248 -1.53 18.97 -5.86
N TYR A 249 -1.55 18.04 -4.92
CA TYR A 249 -2.57 16.98 -4.90
C TYR A 249 -3.84 17.35 -4.12
N SER A 250 -3.95 18.55 -3.58
CA SER A 250 -5.12 18.96 -2.76
C SER A 250 -6.44 18.93 -3.52
N SER A 251 -6.40 19.07 -4.84
CA SER A 251 -7.59 19.06 -5.71
C SER A 251 -8.10 17.67 -6.08
N ILE A 252 -7.37 16.60 -5.74
CA ILE A 252 -7.77 15.22 -6.02
C ILE A 252 -7.79 14.40 -4.73
N ASN A 253 -8.68 13.41 -4.69
CA ASN A 253 -8.79 12.52 -3.54
C ASN A 253 -7.82 11.36 -3.67
N LEU A 254 -6.56 11.56 -3.27
CA LEU A 254 -5.59 10.46 -3.24
C LEU A 254 -5.97 9.45 -2.13
N GLN A 255 -6.04 8.18 -2.48
CA GLN A 255 -6.26 7.11 -1.49
C GLN A 255 -5.17 7.06 -0.43
N ASN A 256 -3.95 7.43 -0.79
CA ASN A 256 -2.77 7.38 0.08
C ASN A 256 -1.83 8.54 -0.23
N PRO A 257 -2.14 9.72 0.27
CA PRO A 257 -1.22 10.86 0.19
C PRO A 257 0.07 10.52 0.92
N ILE A 258 1.20 10.84 0.31
CA ILE A 258 2.51 10.57 0.89
C ILE A 258 2.82 11.53 2.05
N GLY A 259 3.39 10.96 3.11
CA GLY A 259 3.86 11.74 4.25
C GLY A 259 5.32 12.18 4.09
N PHE A 260 5.71 13.16 4.89
CA PHE A 260 7.07 13.70 4.92
C PHE A 260 8.17 12.62 5.04
N SER A 261 7.98 11.65 5.94
CA SER A 261 8.95 10.57 6.16
C SER A 261 9.12 9.64 4.96
N GLN A 262 8.06 9.44 4.19
CA GLN A 262 8.12 8.63 2.96
C GLN A 262 8.95 9.35 1.90
N ILE A 263 8.76 10.67 1.73
CA ILE A 263 9.58 11.49 0.84
C ILE A 263 11.05 11.43 1.25
N GLN A 264 11.37 11.64 2.53
CA GLN A 264 12.75 11.55 3.01
C GLN A 264 13.37 10.18 2.69
N ARG A 265 12.66 9.09 2.98
CA ARG A 265 13.16 7.73 2.72
C ARG A 265 13.34 7.44 1.24
N ALA A 266 12.45 7.95 0.38
CA ALA A 266 12.59 7.83 -1.06
C ALA A 266 13.82 8.57 -1.58
N LEU A 267 14.01 9.82 -1.15
CA LEU A 267 15.18 10.62 -1.50
C LEU A 267 16.51 10.03 -0.97
N LEU A 268 16.46 9.25 0.10
CA LEU A 268 17.60 8.49 0.63
C LEU A 268 17.79 7.14 -0.06
N GLY A 269 16.93 6.76 -1.02
CA GLY A 269 16.96 5.43 -1.64
C GLY A 269 16.57 4.28 -0.70
N LYS A 270 15.97 4.60 0.44
CA LYS A 270 15.52 3.62 1.45
C LYS A 270 14.06 3.19 1.27
N LEU A 271 13.37 3.74 0.28
CA LEU A 271 11.99 3.45 -0.05
C LEU A 271 11.82 3.51 -1.57
N THR A 272 11.33 2.42 -2.12
CA THR A 272 11.05 2.24 -3.56
C THR A 272 9.59 1.86 -3.79
N GLU A 273 8.73 2.23 -2.84
CA GLU A 273 7.30 1.96 -2.91
C GLU A 273 6.65 2.71 -4.07
N PHE A 274 5.84 2.01 -4.85
CA PHE A 274 5.19 2.55 -6.04
C PHE A 274 4.41 3.84 -5.77
N THR A 275 3.57 3.85 -4.72
CA THR A 275 2.75 5.00 -4.35
C THR A 275 3.58 6.25 -4.07
N THR A 276 4.68 6.09 -3.34
CA THR A 276 5.56 7.21 -2.97
C THR A 276 6.33 7.73 -4.17
N ILE A 277 6.94 6.83 -4.94
CA ILE A 277 7.75 7.22 -6.09
C ILE A 277 6.90 7.87 -7.19
N THR A 278 5.70 7.34 -7.47
CA THR A 278 4.82 7.90 -8.51
C THR A 278 4.33 9.31 -8.17
N GLN A 279 3.98 9.57 -6.91
CA GLN A 279 3.56 10.90 -6.49
C GLN A 279 4.70 11.93 -6.59
N ILE A 280 5.89 11.58 -6.14
CA ILE A 280 7.07 12.46 -6.25
C ILE A 280 7.41 12.70 -7.73
N ALA A 281 7.48 11.64 -8.53
CA ALA A 281 7.91 11.72 -9.92
C ALA A 281 6.91 12.49 -10.80
N PHE A 282 5.62 12.25 -10.64
CA PHE A 282 4.59 12.97 -11.38
C PHE A 282 4.57 14.48 -11.02
N PHE A 283 4.71 14.81 -9.73
CA PHE A 283 4.83 16.20 -9.26
C PHE A 283 6.05 16.89 -9.87
N LEU A 284 7.19 16.22 -9.93
CA LEU A 284 8.42 16.75 -10.53
C LEU A 284 8.41 16.76 -12.06
N GLY A 285 7.35 16.31 -12.70
CA GLY A 285 7.23 16.25 -14.16
C GLY A 285 8.10 15.19 -14.82
N ILE A 286 8.57 14.18 -14.08
CA ILE A 286 9.34 13.06 -14.63
C ILE A 286 8.42 12.21 -15.48
N SER A 287 8.76 12.02 -16.74
CA SER A 287 7.96 11.19 -17.66
C SER A 287 8.02 9.71 -17.33
N VAL A 288 7.03 8.95 -17.82
CA VAL A 288 7.02 7.48 -17.67
C VAL A 288 8.28 6.86 -18.29
N ASP A 289 8.71 7.34 -19.48
CA ASP A 289 9.91 6.82 -20.14
C ASP A 289 11.19 7.05 -19.33
N GLU A 290 11.33 8.23 -18.72
CA GLU A 290 12.48 8.53 -17.86
C GLU A 290 12.55 7.63 -16.63
N LEU A 291 11.41 7.19 -16.09
CA LEU A 291 11.38 6.25 -14.97
C LEU A 291 11.65 4.80 -15.38
N ILE A 292 11.17 4.40 -16.56
CA ILE A 292 11.31 3.02 -17.06
C ILE A 292 12.70 2.80 -17.68
N ASN A 293 13.16 3.77 -18.48
CA ASN A 293 14.38 3.72 -19.27
C ASN A 293 15.30 4.92 -18.93
N PRO A 294 15.73 5.08 -17.68
CA PRO A 294 16.52 6.23 -17.30
C PRO A 294 17.83 6.30 -18.07
N LYS A 295 18.09 7.44 -18.68
CA LYS A 295 19.34 7.73 -19.42
C LYS A 295 20.24 8.59 -18.53
N LEU A 296 20.85 7.97 -17.53
CA LEU A 296 21.82 8.61 -16.64
C LEU A 296 23.21 8.03 -16.89
N SER A 297 24.21 8.90 -16.99
CA SER A 297 25.60 8.50 -17.03
C SER A 297 26.11 8.06 -15.66
N ASP A 298 27.15 7.24 -15.63
CA ASP A 298 27.80 6.86 -14.37
C ASP A 298 28.33 8.08 -13.58
N ALA A 299 28.70 9.17 -14.28
CA ALA A 299 29.11 10.41 -13.67
C ALA A 299 27.95 11.09 -12.92
N GLU A 300 26.74 11.13 -13.50
CA GLU A 300 25.56 11.72 -12.87
C GLU A 300 25.11 10.91 -11.65
N ILE A 301 25.16 9.56 -11.74
CA ILE A 301 24.85 8.66 -10.62
C ILE A 301 25.89 8.85 -9.51
N LYS A 302 27.17 9.02 -9.84
CA LYS A 302 28.23 9.27 -8.88
C LYS A 302 28.10 10.64 -8.22
N GLU A 303 27.75 11.67 -8.97
CA GLU A 303 27.48 13.02 -8.41
C GLU A 303 26.36 12.98 -7.37
N GLU A 304 25.27 12.27 -7.65
CA GLU A 304 24.19 12.05 -6.70
C GLU A 304 24.67 11.32 -5.44
N TYR A 305 25.44 10.23 -5.64
CA TYR A 305 25.99 9.44 -4.54
C TYR A 305 26.93 10.30 -3.67
N ASP A 306 27.88 11.01 -4.27
CA ASP A 306 28.83 11.87 -3.56
C ASP A 306 28.11 13.02 -2.81
N SER A 307 27.10 13.63 -3.43
CA SER A 307 26.26 14.64 -2.77
C SER A 307 25.54 14.11 -1.53
N HIS A 308 25.24 12.83 -1.54
CA HIS A 308 24.53 12.16 -0.45
C HIS A 308 25.45 11.73 0.70
N TYR A 309 26.65 11.24 0.38
CA TYR A 309 27.58 10.67 1.35
C TYR A 309 28.60 11.69 1.92
N MET A 310 28.83 12.81 1.24
CA MET A 310 29.69 13.90 1.75
C MET A 310 29.10 14.67 2.95
N ARG A 311 27.98 14.18 3.51
CA ARG A 311 27.35 14.73 4.71
C ARG A 311 28.16 14.59 6.01
N GLY A 312 29.31 13.95 5.97
CA GLY A 312 30.13 13.72 7.15
C GLY A 312 30.86 14.93 7.71
N ALA A 313 30.75 16.12 7.11
CA ALA A 313 31.58 17.27 7.49
C ALA A 313 30.85 18.62 7.69
N SER A 314 29.55 18.74 7.40
CA SER A 314 28.84 19.95 7.80
C SER A 314 28.18 19.70 9.14
N PRO A 315 28.46 20.50 10.17
CA PRO A 315 27.71 20.39 11.42
C PRO A 315 26.22 20.52 11.12
N VAL A 316 25.43 19.58 11.60
CA VAL A 316 23.98 19.68 11.53
C VAL A 316 23.58 20.92 12.30
N ASP A 317 22.88 21.85 11.66
CA ASP A 317 22.23 22.91 12.38
C ASP A 317 21.03 22.32 13.13
N TRP A 318 21.30 21.94 14.38
CA TRP A 318 20.30 21.30 15.24
C TRP A 318 19.15 22.23 15.57
N GLU A 319 19.39 23.53 15.68
CA GLU A 319 18.38 24.53 16.00
C GLU A 319 17.41 24.69 14.80
N GLN A 320 17.96 24.81 13.60
CA GLN A 320 17.15 24.90 12.40
C GLN A 320 16.34 23.60 12.22
N LEU A 321 16.98 22.42 12.36
CA LEU A 321 16.32 21.13 12.23
C LEU A 321 15.21 20.96 13.27
N ASP A 322 15.42 21.40 14.52
CA ASP A 322 14.41 21.33 15.57
C ASP A 322 13.22 22.24 15.24
N ASN A 323 13.47 23.48 14.81
CA ASN A 323 12.41 24.40 14.40
C ASN A 323 11.57 23.88 13.22
N GLU A 324 12.20 23.23 12.24
CA GLU A 324 11.52 22.62 11.09
C GLU A 324 10.74 21.35 11.50
N THR A 325 11.23 20.62 12.50
CA THR A 325 10.64 19.36 12.97
C THR A 325 9.42 19.60 13.87
N VAL A 326 9.45 20.61 14.71
CA VAL A 326 8.40 20.91 15.71
C VAL A 326 6.99 20.92 15.14
N PRO A 327 6.64 21.71 14.10
CA PRO A 327 5.25 21.78 13.61
C PRO A 327 4.77 20.44 13.03
N ILE A 328 5.67 19.71 12.38
CA ILE A 328 5.36 18.42 11.77
C ILE A 328 5.15 17.37 12.88
N LEU A 329 6.03 17.38 13.86
CA LEU A 329 5.98 16.48 15.01
C LEU A 329 4.74 16.71 15.87
N GLU A 330 4.38 17.97 16.09
CA GLU A 330 3.21 18.33 16.90
C GLU A 330 1.92 17.79 16.27
N LYS A 331 1.76 17.99 14.97
CA LYS A 331 0.64 17.42 14.20
C LYS A 331 0.68 15.89 14.19
N LEU A 332 1.82 15.30 13.89
CA LEU A 332 1.98 13.85 13.85
C LEU A 332 1.67 13.19 15.21
N ALA A 333 2.20 13.75 16.28
CA ALA A 333 1.94 13.27 17.63
C ALA A 333 0.45 13.37 18.02
N TYR A 334 -0.18 14.49 17.67
CA TYR A 334 -1.62 14.68 17.85
C TYR A 334 -2.43 13.65 17.06
N ASP A 335 -2.11 13.45 15.79
CA ASP A 335 -2.83 12.52 14.89
C ASP A 335 -2.70 11.07 15.37
N ILE A 336 -1.50 10.65 15.78
CA ILE A 336 -1.26 9.31 16.34
C ILE A 336 -2.00 9.14 17.65
N TYR A 337 -1.90 10.13 18.54
CA TYR A 337 -2.51 10.08 19.87
C TYR A 337 -4.04 10.00 19.80
N ASN A 338 -4.66 10.80 18.95
CA ASN A 338 -6.11 10.88 18.82
C ASN A 338 -6.70 9.89 17.80
N GLY A 339 -5.87 9.23 17.00
CA GLY A 339 -6.35 8.31 15.96
C GLY A 339 -7.09 9.01 14.83
N VAL A 340 -6.64 10.20 14.43
CA VAL A 340 -7.28 11.00 13.37
C VAL A 340 -7.35 10.21 12.06
N ASN A 341 -6.27 9.49 11.74
CA ASN A 341 -6.15 8.67 10.53
C ASN A 341 -6.42 7.17 10.77
N GLY A 342 -7.16 6.84 11.83
CA GLY A 342 -7.48 5.45 12.15
C GLY A 342 -7.39 5.14 13.64
N ARG A 343 -6.87 3.97 13.99
CA ARG A 343 -6.75 3.55 15.38
C ARG A 343 -5.71 4.39 16.13
N PRO A 344 -6.05 4.99 17.30
CA PRO A 344 -5.08 5.70 18.12
C PRO A 344 -3.94 4.79 18.57
N ASP A 345 -2.73 5.35 18.68
CA ASP A 345 -1.57 4.60 19.14
C ASP A 345 -0.77 5.39 20.17
N ARG A 346 0.18 4.70 20.80
CA ARG A 346 1.14 5.33 21.70
C ARG A 346 2.16 6.12 20.89
N VAL A 347 2.27 7.40 21.18
CA VAL A 347 3.35 8.22 20.63
C VAL A 347 4.65 7.77 21.30
N SER A 348 5.56 7.22 20.51
CA SER A 348 6.87 6.79 20.99
C SER A 348 7.97 7.40 20.13
N GLU A 349 9.09 7.71 20.75
CA GLU A 349 10.27 8.22 20.05
C GLU A 349 10.64 7.38 18.82
N LYS A 350 10.69 6.05 18.99
CA LYS A 350 10.98 5.13 17.89
C LYS A 350 9.99 5.24 16.72
N MET A 351 8.71 5.42 17.01
CA MET A 351 7.68 5.58 15.98
C MET A 351 7.84 6.92 15.29
N VAL A 352 8.02 7.99 16.06
CA VAL A 352 8.18 9.35 15.56
C VAL A 352 9.46 9.48 14.74
N CYS A 353 10.59 9.00 15.23
CA CYS A 353 11.85 9.00 14.48
C CYS A 353 11.71 8.23 13.15
N ARG A 354 10.98 7.11 13.15
CA ARG A 354 10.71 6.36 11.93
C ARG A 354 9.85 7.17 10.95
N GLU A 355 8.79 7.81 11.42
CA GLU A 355 7.89 8.61 10.58
C GLU A 355 8.55 9.90 10.06
N LEU A 356 9.40 10.53 10.86
CA LEU A 356 10.17 11.72 10.48
C LEU A 356 11.49 11.41 9.75
N GLY A 357 11.86 10.11 9.62
CA GLY A 357 13.13 9.70 9.01
C GLY A 357 14.37 10.11 9.83
N LEU A 358 14.19 10.37 11.12
CA LEU A 358 15.27 10.70 12.05
C LEU A 358 15.91 9.41 12.59
N LEU A 359 17.21 9.48 12.88
CA LEU A 359 17.88 8.45 13.66
C LEU A 359 17.57 8.66 15.14
N GLY A 360 17.41 7.58 15.94
CA GLY A 360 17.04 7.70 17.34
C GLY A 360 17.89 8.66 18.15
N HIS A 361 19.22 8.65 17.95
CA HIS A 361 20.13 9.58 18.61
C HIS A 361 20.00 11.05 18.17
N GLN A 362 19.32 11.34 17.07
CA GLN A 362 19.15 12.73 16.60
C GLN A 362 18.09 13.47 17.40
N ILE A 363 17.07 12.79 17.89
CA ILE A 363 16.00 13.41 18.68
C ILE A 363 16.54 14.00 20.01
N GLU A 364 17.61 13.42 20.54
CA GLU A 364 18.29 13.91 21.75
C GLU A 364 18.89 15.31 21.56
N ASN A 365 19.22 15.67 20.32
CA ASN A 365 19.75 16.97 19.91
C ASN A 365 18.66 17.97 19.51
N LEU A 366 17.37 17.60 19.62
CA LEU A 366 16.20 18.40 19.26
C LEU A 366 15.37 18.70 20.52
N PRO A 367 15.75 19.71 21.33
CA PRO A 367 15.13 19.93 22.63
C PRO A 367 13.65 20.28 22.56
N LYS A 368 13.21 21.10 21.59
CA LYS A 368 11.79 21.47 21.41
C LYS A 368 10.95 20.27 20.98
N SER A 369 11.45 19.48 20.03
CA SER A 369 10.85 18.24 19.60
C SER A 369 10.76 17.22 20.73
N SER A 370 11.81 17.09 21.54
CA SER A 370 11.83 16.22 22.71
C SER A 370 10.78 16.60 23.76
N GLU A 371 10.54 17.91 23.94
CA GLU A 371 9.50 18.41 24.84
C GLU A 371 8.09 18.05 24.37
N ILE A 372 7.83 18.11 23.05
CA ILE A 372 6.56 17.64 22.47
C ILE A 372 6.37 16.17 22.78
N LEU A 373 7.38 15.32 22.56
CA LEU A 373 7.28 13.88 22.87
C LEU A 373 7.00 13.61 24.35
N LYS A 374 7.57 14.39 25.25
CA LYS A 374 7.28 14.28 26.71
C LYS A 374 5.84 14.60 27.03
N ARG A 375 5.21 15.56 26.34
CA ARG A 375 3.76 15.88 26.51
C ARG A 375 2.84 14.72 26.16
N TYR A 376 3.24 13.89 25.18
CA TYR A 376 2.49 12.70 24.75
C TYR A 376 2.98 11.40 25.40
N ALA A 377 3.97 11.49 26.29
CA ALA A 377 4.48 10.30 26.97
C ALA A 377 3.42 9.67 27.86
N GLU A 378 3.11 8.41 27.63
CA GLU A 378 2.10 7.67 28.39
C GLU A 378 2.49 6.21 28.59
N PRO A 379 2.02 5.56 29.68
CA PRO A 379 2.17 4.13 29.86
C PRO A 379 1.34 3.35 28.84
N TYR A 380 1.73 2.11 28.55
CA TYR A 380 1.02 1.25 27.61
C TYR A 380 -0.46 1.06 27.96
N GLY A 381 -0.80 0.95 29.25
CA GLY A 381 -2.18 0.82 29.70
C GLY A 381 -3.08 1.98 29.26
N SER A 382 -2.55 3.20 29.26
CA SER A 382 -3.21 4.40 28.82
C SER A 382 -3.49 4.36 27.30
N ALA A 383 -2.48 4.07 26.49
CA ALA A 383 -2.64 3.94 25.05
C ALA A 383 -3.63 2.82 24.67
N TRP A 384 -3.57 1.69 25.36
CA TRP A 384 -4.52 0.60 25.13
C TRP A 384 -5.95 0.96 25.54
N ALA A 385 -6.14 1.76 26.59
CA ALA A 385 -7.46 2.26 26.98
C ALA A 385 -8.07 3.10 25.86
N ARG A 386 -7.31 4.04 25.29
CA ARG A 386 -7.76 4.86 24.14
C ARG A 386 -8.12 3.99 22.93
N ARG A 387 -7.33 2.96 22.62
CA ARG A 387 -7.63 2.00 21.53
C ARG A 387 -8.93 1.24 21.76
N ILE A 388 -9.21 0.82 22.98
CA ILE A 388 -10.44 0.11 23.31
C ILE A 388 -11.64 1.06 23.19
N ILE A 389 -11.53 2.29 23.70
CA ILE A 389 -12.60 3.29 23.62
C ILE A 389 -12.88 3.63 22.14
N TRP A 390 -11.85 3.88 21.35
CA TRP A 390 -12.00 4.11 19.92
C TRP A 390 -12.68 2.94 19.19
N ALA A 391 -12.28 1.70 19.50
CA ALA A 391 -12.87 0.51 18.89
C ALA A 391 -14.35 0.35 19.31
N TYR A 392 -14.67 0.65 20.55
CA TYR A 392 -16.02 0.63 21.08
C TYR A 392 -16.91 1.68 20.36
N ASP A 393 -16.42 2.92 20.24
CA ASP A 393 -17.14 4.01 19.57
C ASP A 393 -17.37 3.72 18.09
N LYS A 394 -16.35 3.19 17.43
CA LYS A 394 -16.44 2.78 16.02
C LYS A 394 -17.50 1.69 15.85
N LEU A 395 -17.54 0.68 16.72
CA LEU A 395 -18.55 -0.38 16.66
C LEU A 395 -19.95 0.14 16.97
N LEU A 396 -20.11 1.07 17.90
CA LEU A 396 -21.41 1.72 18.16
C LEU A 396 -21.94 2.44 16.93
N THR A 397 -21.05 3.05 16.15
CA THR A 397 -21.42 3.78 14.95
C THR A 397 -21.74 2.84 13.78
N GLU A 398 -20.95 1.77 13.60
CA GLU A 398 -21.07 0.83 12.49
C GLU A 398 -22.14 -0.25 12.70
N CYS A 399 -22.37 -0.67 13.97
CA CYS A 399 -23.26 -1.78 14.32
C CYS A 399 -24.56 -1.29 14.99
N ARG A 400 -25.20 -0.23 14.45
CA ARG A 400 -26.39 0.43 15.06
C ARG A 400 -27.54 -0.52 15.41
N GLU A 401 -27.65 -1.67 14.76
CA GLU A 401 -28.77 -2.62 14.93
C GLU A 401 -28.34 -4.03 15.38
N LYS A 402 -27.04 -4.29 15.57
CA LYS A 402 -26.55 -5.62 15.95
C LYS A 402 -25.68 -5.55 17.22
N PRO A 403 -25.90 -6.44 18.18
CA PRO A 403 -25.05 -6.52 19.35
C PRO A 403 -23.61 -6.91 18.93
N PHE A 404 -22.62 -6.31 19.57
CA PHE A 404 -21.23 -6.66 19.39
C PHE A 404 -20.64 -7.13 20.73
N TYR A 405 -19.54 -7.90 20.63
CA TYR A 405 -18.94 -8.58 21.74
C TYR A 405 -17.47 -8.14 21.91
N TRP A 406 -16.88 -8.52 23.03
CA TRP A 406 -15.45 -8.27 23.27
C TRP A 406 -14.54 -8.72 22.14
N SER A 407 -14.86 -9.81 21.45
CA SER A 407 -14.10 -10.28 20.27
C SER A 407 -14.00 -9.25 19.15
N ASN A 408 -15.04 -8.46 18.94
CA ASN A 408 -15.06 -7.39 17.94
C ASN A 408 -14.15 -6.23 18.38
N ILE A 409 -14.25 -5.79 19.65
CA ILE A 409 -13.38 -4.76 20.23
C ILE A 409 -11.91 -5.20 20.16
N ARG A 410 -11.62 -6.46 20.57
CA ARG A 410 -10.27 -7.03 20.52
C ARG A 410 -9.68 -6.99 19.11
N ARG A 411 -10.46 -7.37 18.11
CA ARG A 411 -10.03 -7.37 16.71
C ARG A 411 -9.67 -5.97 16.22
N LEU A 412 -10.49 -4.97 16.51
CA LEU A 412 -10.26 -3.59 16.10
C LEU A 412 -9.15 -2.91 16.90
N SER A 413 -9.18 -3.04 18.22
CA SER A 413 -8.20 -2.41 19.11
C SER A 413 -6.81 -3.05 19.05
N GLY A 414 -6.72 -4.34 18.68
CA GLY A 414 -5.49 -5.13 18.73
C GLY A 414 -5.00 -5.42 20.15
N VAL A 415 -5.85 -5.24 21.18
CA VAL A 415 -5.47 -5.41 22.58
C VAL A 415 -5.71 -6.85 23.04
N LYS A 416 -4.69 -7.48 23.64
CA LYS A 416 -4.79 -8.84 24.16
C LYS A 416 -5.52 -8.88 25.51
N LYS A 417 -6.24 -9.97 25.79
CA LYS A 417 -6.97 -10.17 27.06
C LYS A 417 -6.05 -10.09 28.29
N SER A 418 -4.82 -10.57 28.16
CA SER A 418 -3.79 -10.53 29.24
C SER A 418 -3.39 -9.11 29.68
N ASN A 419 -3.74 -8.08 28.93
CA ASN A 419 -3.40 -6.70 29.25
C ASN A 419 -4.53 -5.93 29.93
N LEU A 420 -5.69 -6.54 30.13
CA LEU A 420 -6.88 -5.85 30.63
C LEU A 420 -6.72 -5.23 32.02
N ASP A 421 -6.02 -5.89 32.92
CA ASP A 421 -5.79 -5.36 34.27
C ASP A 421 -4.92 -4.09 34.25
N LYS A 422 -4.05 -3.95 33.26
CA LYS A 422 -3.24 -2.74 33.05
C LYS A 422 -4.04 -1.60 32.43
N ILE A 423 -5.20 -1.88 31.86
CA ILE A 423 -6.03 -0.93 31.12
C ILE A 423 -7.14 -0.34 31.98
N LYS A 424 -7.77 -1.16 32.81
CA LYS A 424 -8.90 -0.79 33.66
C LYS A 424 -8.70 0.54 34.42
N PRO A 425 -7.54 0.82 35.03
CA PRO A 425 -7.32 2.09 35.75
C PRO A 425 -7.31 3.34 34.85
N PHE A 426 -7.14 3.15 33.56
CA PHE A 426 -7.04 4.27 32.60
C PHE A 426 -8.33 4.55 31.85
N LEU A 427 -9.28 3.61 31.78
CA LEU A 427 -10.54 3.82 31.07
C LEU A 427 -11.30 5.06 31.56
N PRO A 428 -11.47 5.29 32.89
CA PRO A 428 -12.21 6.46 33.38
C PRO A 428 -11.54 7.81 33.03
N LYS A 429 -10.29 7.81 32.61
CA LYS A 429 -9.57 9.04 32.24
C LYS A 429 -9.93 9.56 30.87
N PHE A 430 -10.49 8.71 30.01
CA PHE A 430 -10.73 9.02 28.59
C PHE A 430 -12.19 8.90 28.17
N THR A 431 -13.07 8.47 29.07
CA THR A 431 -14.49 8.33 28.75
C THR A 431 -15.35 8.46 30.01
N THR A 432 -16.68 8.52 29.79
CA THR A 432 -17.64 8.68 30.89
C THR A 432 -17.72 7.42 31.77
N PRO A 433 -18.21 7.54 33.02
CA PRO A 433 -18.41 6.40 33.90
C PRO A 433 -19.35 5.34 33.30
N GLU A 434 -20.42 5.75 32.62
CA GLU A 434 -21.39 4.86 31.99
C GLU A 434 -20.73 4.03 30.86
N LYS A 435 -19.96 4.69 30.02
CA LYS A 435 -19.23 4.02 28.94
C LYS A 435 -18.13 3.12 29.47
N THR A 436 -17.44 3.54 30.55
CA THR A 436 -16.48 2.72 31.24
C THR A 436 -17.11 1.42 31.75
N ALA A 437 -18.27 1.52 32.39
CA ALA A 437 -19.02 0.36 32.90
C ALA A 437 -19.42 -0.59 31.74
N ALA A 438 -19.96 -0.06 30.66
CA ALA A 438 -20.36 -0.84 29.48
C ALA A 438 -19.16 -1.58 28.86
N ILE A 439 -18.00 -0.93 28.73
CA ILE A 439 -16.78 -1.57 28.23
C ILE A 439 -16.30 -2.68 29.16
N ILE A 440 -16.34 -2.46 30.47
CA ILE A 440 -15.93 -3.47 31.48
C ILE A 440 -16.90 -4.66 31.44
N GLU A 441 -18.18 -4.45 31.28
CA GLU A 441 -19.17 -5.50 31.14
C GLU A 441 -18.90 -6.40 29.93
N LEU A 442 -18.63 -5.82 28.76
CA LEU A 442 -18.25 -6.55 27.56
C LEU A 442 -16.93 -7.32 27.74
N ILE A 443 -15.97 -6.75 28.47
CA ILE A 443 -14.70 -7.43 28.81
C ILE A 443 -14.94 -8.67 29.66
N ASN A 444 -15.88 -8.61 30.58
CA ASN A 444 -16.22 -9.69 31.52
C ASN A 444 -17.16 -10.74 30.89
N GLY A 445 -17.59 -10.55 29.65
CA GLY A 445 -18.41 -11.52 28.90
C GLY A 445 -19.87 -11.57 29.35
N LYS A 446 -20.38 -10.48 29.89
CA LYS A 446 -21.81 -10.30 30.20
C LYS A 446 -22.52 -9.52 29.11
#